data_e39d8c0db16869ab4bce131380798b69
#
_entry.id   e39d8c0db16869ab4bce131380798b69
#
_cell.length_a   1.000
_cell.length_b   1.000
_cell.length_c   1.000
_cell.angle_alpha   90.00
_cell.angle_beta   90.00
_cell.angle_gamma   90.00
#
_symmetry.space_group_name_H-M   'P 1'
#
loop_
_entity.id
_entity.type
_entity.pdbx_description
1 polymer ?
#
loop_
_entity_poly.entity_id
_entity_poly.type
_entity_poly.pdbx_seq_one_letter_code
_entity_poly.pdbx_strand_id
1 'polypeptide(L)'
;MKEKAFRELHMELCWNIVKGGKKMDYINAFWVGGLICALAQILLDRTKMMPGRVMVSLVVLGCILGFVQIFKPLQEYAGAGVSVPLLGSGNTLWNGVKEAVDKEGFIGIFLGGFKASAAGISGALIFGYIASWIFEPKMKG
;
A
#
# COMPACT_ATOMS: atom_id res chain seq x y z
N MET A 1 19.06 -8.20 20.46
CA MET A 1 19.31 -6.75 20.43
C MET A 1 18.86 -6.08 19.13
N LYS A 2 19.08 -6.69 17.96
CA LYS A 2 18.71 -6.10 16.66
C LYS A 2 17.19 -5.94 16.45
N GLU A 3 16.37 -6.81 17.03
CA GLU A 3 14.92 -6.79 16.84
C GLU A 3 14.21 -5.65 17.60
N LYS A 4 14.75 -5.25 18.76
CA LYS A 4 14.26 -4.06 19.49
C LYS A 4 14.58 -2.78 18.76
N ALA A 5 15.80 -2.64 18.22
CA ALA A 5 16.19 -1.48 17.44
C ALA A 5 15.37 -1.33 16.16
N PHE A 6 14.96 -2.45 15.53
CA PHE A 6 14.12 -2.43 14.34
C PHE A 6 12.67 -2.01 14.66
N ARG A 7 12.10 -2.43 15.80
CA ARG A 7 10.78 -1.96 16.24
C ARG A 7 10.77 -0.50 16.65
N GLU A 8 11.82 -0.06 17.32
CA GLU A 8 12.00 1.34 17.67
C GLU A 8 12.11 2.20 16.40
N LEU A 9 12.90 1.77 15.41
CA LEU A 9 13.03 2.46 14.13
C LEU A 9 11.69 2.53 13.37
N HIS A 10 10.90 1.46 13.40
CA HIS A 10 9.57 1.43 12.77
C HIS A 10 8.57 2.33 13.50
N MET A 11 8.61 2.36 14.84
CA MET A 11 7.77 3.26 15.62
C MET A 11 8.17 4.73 15.43
N GLU A 12 9.45 5.01 15.41
CA GLU A 12 9.98 6.36 15.13
C GLU A 12 9.59 6.83 13.73
N LEU A 13 9.68 5.96 12.72
CA LEU A 13 9.23 6.25 11.36
C LEU A 13 7.71 6.49 11.28
N CYS A 14 6.91 5.63 11.91
CA CYS A 14 5.46 5.84 11.99
C CYS A 14 5.11 7.13 12.75
N TRP A 15 5.82 7.41 13.86
CA TRP A 15 5.60 8.62 14.65
C TRP A 15 6.00 9.89 13.91
N ASN A 16 7.12 9.87 13.17
CA ASN A 16 7.53 10.98 12.33
C ASN A 16 6.60 11.21 11.13
N ILE A 17 6.06 10.14 10.54
CA ILE A 17 5.04 10.24 9.48
C ILE A 17 3.77 10.89 10.01
N VAL A 18 3.33 10.52 11.22
CA VAL A 18 2.14 11.09 11.87
C VAL A 18 2.37 12.52 12.34
N LYS A 19 3.59 12.84 12.81
CA LYS A 19 3.94 14.17 13.34
C LYS A 19 4.38 15.17 12.27
N GLY A 20 4.80 14.71 11.10
CA GLY A 20 5.26 15.53 9.96
C GLY A 20 4.15 16.21 9.16
N GLY A 21 2.89 16.08 9.59
CA GLY A 21 1.73 16.69 8.93
C GLY A 21 1.71 18.22 9.02
N LYS A 22 2.60 18.90 8.32
CA LYS A 22 2.42 20.31 7.99
C LYS A 22 1.18 20.43 7.12
N LYS A 23 0.39 21.50 7.29
CA LYS A 23 -0.83 21.75 6.51
C LYS A 23 -0.64 21.63 4.99
N MET A 24 0.56 21.82 4.50
CA MET A 24 0.96 21.69 3.09
C MET A 24 0.95 20.22 2.62
N ASP A 25 1.24 19.26 3.52
CA ASP A 25 1.31 17.84 3.14
C ASP A 25 -0.06 17.26 2.83
N TYR A 26 -1.13 17.76 3.47
CA TYR A 26 -2.51 17.35 3.17
C TYR A 26 -2.96 17.80 1.78
N ILE A 27 -2.60 19.01 1.36
CA ILE A 27 -2.91 19.53 0.04
C ILE A 27 -2.15 18.75 -1.03
N ASN A 28 -0.87 18.49 -0.80
CA ASN A 28 -0.05 17.69 -1.71
C ASN A 28 -0.55 16.25 -1.80
N ALA A 29 -0.91 15.62 -0.68
CA ALA A 29 -1.50 14.29 -0.65
C ALA A 29 -2.82 14.22 -1.42
N PHE A 30 -3.68 15.22 -1.26
CA PHE A 30 -4.96 15.31 -1.98
C PHE A 30 -4.74 15.47 -3.49
N TRP A 31 -3.84 16.36 -3.89
CA TRP A 31 -3.55 16.60 -5.31
C TRP A 31 -2.95 15.37 -5.99
N VAL A 32 -1.92 14.78 -5.40
CA VAL A 32 -1.22 13.61 -5.96
C VAL A 32 -2.12 12.37 -5.91
N GLY A 33 -2.80 12.13 -4.80
CA GLY A 33 -3.76 11.03 -4.68
C GLY A 33 -4.92 11.17 -5.65
N GLY A 34 -5.48 12.37 -5.80
CA GLY A 34 -6.54 12.67 -6.76
C GLY A 34 -6.09 12.47 -8.21
N LEU A 35 -4.87 12.88 -8.56
CA LEU A 35 -4.29 12.66 -9.89
C LEU A 35 -4.13 11.16 -10.19
N ILE A 36 -3.63 10.37 -9.24
CA ILE A 36 -3.48 8.92 -9.39
C ILE A 36 -4.84 8.26 -9.58
N CYS A 37 -5.84 8.64 -8.79
CA CYS A 37 -7.20 8.12 -8.94
C CYS A 37 -7.83 8.50 -10.29
N ALA A 38 -7.63 9.73 -10.75
CA ALA A 38 -8.12 10.19 -12.05
C ALA A 38 -7.46 9.41 -13.21
N LEU A 39 -6.14 9.17 -13.13
CA LEU A 39 -5.44 8.34 -14.12
C LEU A 39 -5.94 6.90 -14.12
N ALA A 40 -6.17 6.31 -12.94
CA ALA A 40 -6.74 4.98 -12.81
C ALA A 40 -8.15 4.90 -13.40
N GLN A 41 -8.98 5.94 -13.20
CA GLN A 41 -10.33 6.02 -13.77
C GLN A 41 -10.29 6.13 -15.30
N ILE A 42 -9.44 7.00 -15.84
CA ILE A 42 -9.24 7.13 -17.30
C ILE A 42 -8.79 5.79 -17.89
N LEU A 43 -7.92 5.08 -17.20
CA LEU A 43 -7.45 3.77 -17.64
C LEU A 43 -8.58 2.73 -17.66
N LEU A 44 -9.45 2.74 -16.65
CA LEU A 44 -10.65 1.92 -16.59
C LEU A 44 -11.62 2.19 -17.74
N ASP A 45 -11.87 3.47 -17.99
CA ASP A 45 -12.85 3.89 -19.02
C ASP A 45 -12.32 3.62 -20.46
N ARG A 46 -11.02 3.76 -20.67
CA ARG A 46 -10.40 3.55 -21.99
C ARG A 46 -10.17 2.09 -22.36
N THR A 47 -9.89 1.22 -21.41
CA THR A 47 -9.41 -0.15 -21.72
C THR A 47 -10.48 -1.22 -21.70
N LYS A 48 -11.74 -0.93 -21.36
CA LYS A 48 -12.82 -1.96 -21.23
C LYS A 48 -12.39 -3.21 -20.44
N MET A 49 -11.34 -3.08 -19.63
CA MET A 49 -10.81 -4.17 -18.82
C MET A 49 -11.64 -4.33 -17.55
N MET A 50 -11.76 -5.55 -17.08
CA MET A 50 -12.37 -5.80 -15.77
C MET A 50 -11.62 -5.01 -14.67
N PRO A 51 -12.34 -4.39 -13.72
CA PRO A 51 -11.72 -3.55 -12.67
C PRO A 51 -10.58 -4.27 -11.92
N GLY A 52 -10.69 -5.59 -11.73
CA GLY A 52 -9.65 -6.38 -11.09
C GLY A 52 -8.29 -6.36 -11.82
N ARG A 53 -8.28 -6.33 -13.15
CA ARG A 53 -7.02 -6.27 -13.93
C ARG A 53 -6.32 -4.93 -13.77
N VAL A 54 -7.08 -3.85 -13.68
CA VAL A 54 -6.52 -2.51 -13.47
C VAL A 54 -5.91 -2.40 -12.06
N MET A 55 -6.59 -2.99 -11.05
CA MET A 55 -6.05 -3.06 -9.69
C MET A 55 -4.72 -3.79 -9.63
N VAL A 56 -4.63 -4.97 -10.27
CA VAL A 56 -3.37 -5.73 -10.34
C VAL A 56 -2.27 -4.94 -11.06
N SER A 57 -2.60 -4.25 -12.16
CA SER A 57 -1.65 -3.40 -12.89
C SER A 57 -1.08 -2.29 -12.01
N LEU A 58 -1.90 -1.64 -11.19
CA LEU A 58 -1.46 -0.61 -10.25
C LEU A 58 -0.53 -1.16 -9.16
N VAL A 59 -0.81 -2.36 -8.64
CA VAL A 59 0.07 -3.03 -7.67
C VAL A 59 1.42 -3.37 -8.29
N VAL A 60 1.44 -3.89 -9.52
CA VAL A 60 2.68 -4.20 -10.26
C VAL A 60 3.49 -2.93 -10.51
N LEU A 61 2.85 -1.83 -10.92
CA LEU A 61 3.52 -0.54 -11.04
C LEU A 61 4.11 -0.07 -9.70
N GLY A 62 3.39 -0.24 -8.60
CA GLY A 62 3.89 0.06 -7.25
C GLY A 62 5.13 -0.77 -6.87
N CYS A 63 5.17 -2.06 -7.25
CA CYS A 63 6.34 -2.91 -7.06
C CYS A 63 7.55 -2.42 -7.88
N ILE A 64 7.33 -2.04 -9.14
CA ILE A 64 8.41 -1.52 -10.02
C ILE A 64 8.96 -0.21 -9.46
N LEU A 65 8.09 0.71 -9.04
CA LEU A 65 8.50 1.97 -8.41
C LEU A 65 9.25 1.74 -7.08
N GLY A 66 8.84 0.74 -6.32
CA GLY A 66 9.55 0.29 -5.10
C GLY A 66 10.94 -0.25 -5.41
N PHE A 67 11.09 -1.05 -6.47
CA PHE A 67 12.35 -1.60 -6.94
C PHE A 67 13.35 -0.50 -7.33
N VAL A 68 12.90 0.49 -8.08
CA VAL A 68 13.73 1.63 -8.54
C VAL A 68 14.05 2.60 -7.39
N GLN A 69 13.48 2.39 -6.19
CA GLN A 69 13.62 3.25 -5.00
C GLN A 69 13.15 4.71 -5.17
N ILE A 70 12.46 5.01 -6.25
CA ILE A 70 11.84 6.33 -6.49
C ILE A 70 10.62 6.53 -5.58
N PHE A 71 10.05 5.43 -5.05
CA PHE A 71 8.88 5.49 -4.19
C PHE A 71 9.13 6.25 -2.87
N LYS A 72 10.36 6.16 -2.32
CA LYS A 72 10.72 6.84 -1.07
C LYS A 72 10.63 8.37 -1.16
N PRO A 73 11.33 9.05 -2.10
CA PRO A 73 11.22 10.49 -2.23
C PRO A 73 9.81 10.94 -2.64
N LEU A 74 9.09 10.13 -3.42
CA LEU A 74 7.72 10.41 -3.78
C LEU A 74 6.78 10.34 -2.57
N GLN A 75 7.00 9.39 -1.67
CA GLN A 75 6.26 9.26 -0.41
C GLN A 75 6.56 10.40 0.56
N GLU A 76 7.80 10.89 0.61
CA GLU A 76 8.17 12.04 1.42
C GLU A 76 7.51 13.33 0.92
N TYR A 77 7.36 13.48 -0.40
CA TYR A 77 6.73 14.64 -1.01
C TYR A 77 5.19 14.63 -0.94
N ALA A 78 4.58 13.50 -1.21
CA ALA A 78 3.13 13.34 -1.35
C ALA A 78 2.46 12.61 -0.16
N GLY A 79 3.24 12.12 0.81
CA GLY A 79 2.76 11.50 2.03
C GLY A 79 1.76 10.36 1.78
N ALA A 80 0.58 10.48 2.38
CA ALA A 80 -0.49 9.50 2.29
C ALA A 80 -1.10 9.39 0.88
N GLY A 81 -0.98 10.41 0.03
CA GLY A 81 -1.57 10.42 -1.31
C GLY A 81 -1.01 9.35 -2.25
N VAL A 82 0.23 8.89 -2.02
CA VAL A 82 0.86 7.80 -2.80
C VAL A 82 0.79 6.47 -2.07
N SER A 83 0.80 6.47 -0.74
CA SER A 83 0.84 5.24 0.05
C SER A 83 -0.53 4.58 0.21
N VAL A 84 -1.61 5.34 0.24
CA VAL A 84 -3.00 4.83 0.38
C VAL A 84 -3.51 4.13 -0.89
N PRO A 85 -3.30 4.64 -2.11
CA PRO A 85 -3.68 3.90 -3.31
C PRO A 85 -2.95 2.56 -3.41
N LEU A 86 -3.47 1.65 -4.23
CA LEU A 86 -2.91 0.31 -4.46
C LEU A 86 -1.41 0.29 -4.82
N LEU A 87 -0.84 1.42 -5.23
CA LEU A 87 0.60 1.61 -5.42
C LEU A 87 1.39 1.37 -4.13
N GLY A 88 0.87 1.83 -2.99
CA GLY A 88 1.49 1.62 -1.67
C GLY A 88 1.57 0.16 -1.28
N SER A 89 0.54 -0.64 -1.60
CA SER A 89 0.55 -2.08 -1.33
C SER A 89 1.64 -2.81 -2.13
N GLY A 90 1.90 -2.40 -3.38
CA GLY A 90 3.00 -2.93 -4.19
C GLY A 90 4.38 -2.64 -3.57
N ASN A 91 4.59 -1.42 -3.08
CA ASN A 91 5.83 -1.07 -2.38
C ASN A 91 6.01 -1.82 -1.06
N THR A 92 4.92 -2.04 -0.31
CA THR A 92 4.96 -2.84 0.93
C THR A 92 5.34 -4.29 0.65
N LEU A 93 4.76 -4.89 -0.40
CA LEU A 93 5.12 -6.23 -0.86
C LEU A 93 6.60 -6.30 -1.25
N TRP A 94 7.09 -5.35 -2.02
CA TRP A 94 8.49 -5.28 -2.41
C TRP A 94 9.44 -5.23 -1.20
N ASN A 95 9.16 -4.34 -0.24
CA ASN A 95 9.98 -4.22 0.97
C ASN A 95 9.93 -5.49 1.82
N GLY A 96 8.75 -6.12 1.96
CA GLY A 96 8.59 -7.36 2.70
C GLY A 96 9.35 -8.52 2.07
N VAL A 97 9.28 -8.65 0.74
CA VAL A 97 10.04 -9.67 0.00
C VAL A 97 11.54 -9.43 0.11
N LYS A 98 12.00 -8.20 -0.08
CA LYS A 98 13.42 -7.85 0.02
C LYS A 98 13.99 -8.20 1.41
N GLU A 99 13.29 -7.82 2.48
CA GLU A 99 13.73 -8.13 3.85
C GLU A 99 13.78 -9.63 4.13
N ALA A 100 12.83 -10.39 3.60
CA ALA A 100 12.78 -11.83 3.79
C ALA A 100 13.83 -12.57 2.95
N VAL A 101 14.10 -12.10 1.73
CA VAL A 101 15.16 -12.66 0.88
C VAL A 101 16.54 -12.42 1.49
N ASP A 102 16.77 -11.24 2.08
CA ASP A 102 18.05 -10.95 2.76
C ASP A 102 18.30 -11.84 3.99
N LYS A 103 17.22 -12.39 4.60
CA LYS A 103 17.32 -13.25 5.79
C LYS A 103 17.31 -14.76 5.49
N GLU A 104 16.46 -15.19 4.56
CA GLU A 104 16.12 -16.61 4.34
C GLU A 104 16.40 -17.07 2.89
N GLY A 105 16.95 -16.20 2.05
CA GLY A 105 17.27 -16.51 0.67
C GLY A 105 16.02 -16.75 -0.19
N PHE A 106 16.04 -17.79 -1.03
CA PHE A 106 15.00 -18.03 -2.04
C PHE A 106 13.60 -18.27 -1.45
N ILE A 107 13.51 -18.90 -0.27
CA ILE A 107 12.23 -19.12 0.44
C ILE A 107 11.62 -17.80 0.92
N GLY A 108 12.44 -16.79 1.17
CA GLY A 108 12.02 -15.46 1.58
C GLY A 108 11.08 -14.77 0.58
N ILE A 109 11.12 -15.14 -0.70
CA ILE A 109 10.23 -14.57 -1.72
C ILE A 109 8.76 -14.85 -1.37
N PHE A 110 8.44 -16.10 -1.01
CA PHE A 110 7.07 -16.48 -0.64
C PHE A 110 6.70 -15.98 0.75
N LEU A 111 7.58 -16.19 1.74
CA LEU A 111 7.30 -15.79 3.12
C LEU A 111 7.17 -14.27 3.26
N GLY A 112 8.02 -13.50 2.60
CA GLY A 112 8.01 -12.04 2.67
C GLY A 112 6.75 -11.41 2.09
N GLY A 113 6.28 -11.93 0.96
CA GLY A 113 5.03 -11.48 0.33
C GLY A 113 3.82 -11.75 1.22
N PHE A 114 3.69 -12.98 1.73
CA PHE A 114 2.60 -13.34 2.64
C PHE A 114 2.65 -12.56 3.95
N LYS A 115 3.81 -12.41 4.56
CA LYS A 115 3.99 -11.66 5.80
C LYS A 115 3.63 -10.18 5.64
N ALA A 116 4.05 -9.56 4.54
CA ALA A 116 3.76 -8.15 4.27
C ALA A 116 2.26 -7.90 4.02
N SER A 117 1.55 -8.83 3.37
CA SER A 117 0.13 -8.70 3.07
C SER A 117 -0.79 -9.21 4.19
N ALA A 118 -0.28 -10.04 5.11
CA ALA A 118 -1.08 -10.68 6.15
C ALA A 118 -1.85 -9.69 7.03
N ALA A 119 -1.24 -8.58 7.43
CA ALA A 119 -1.88 -7.55 8.25
C ALA A 119 -3.06 -6.89 7.51
N GLY A 120 -2.89 -6.60 6.22
CA GLY A 120 -3.95 -6.01 5.39
C GLY A 120 -5.11 -6.98 5.16
N ILE A 121 -4.80 -8.24 4.85
CA ILE A 121 -5.81 -9.27 4.61
C ILE A 121 -6.59 -9.59 5.90
N SER A 122 -5.90 -9.75 7.02
CA SER A 122 -6.56 -10.03 8.31
C SER A 122 -7.44 -8.86 8.76
N GLY A 123 -6.98 -7.64 8.61
CA GLY A 123 -7.78 -6.44 8.88
C GLY A 123 -9.03 -6.39 8.00
N ALA A 124 -8.89 -6.59 6.70
CA ALA A 124 -10.02 -6.59 5.78
C ALA A 124 -11.05 -7.68 6.11
N LEU A 125 -10.61 -8.88 6.50
CA LEU A 125 -11.50 -9.96 6.91
C LEU A 125 -12.27 -9.63 8.20
N ILE A 126 -11.59 -9.10 9.22
CA ILE A 126 -12.22 -8.76 10.51
C ILE A 126 -13.24 -7.64 10.31
N PHE A 127 -12.84 -6.54 9.65
CA PHE A 127 -13.75 -5.41 9.42
C PHE A 127 -14.87 -5.77 8.45
N GLY A 128 -14.60 -6.57 7.43
CA GLY A 128 -15.61 -7.07 6.49
C GLY A 128 -16.64 -7.96 7.19
N TYR A 129 -16.21 -8.82 8.11
CA TYR A 129 -17.10 -9.68 8.90
C TYR A 129 -17.99 -8.85 9.84
N ILE A 130 -17.42 -7.88 10.56
CA ILE A 130 -18.18 -6.97 11.43
C ILE A 130 -19.18 -6.14 10.60
N ALA A 131 -18.76 -5.61 9.47
CA ALA A 131 -19.64 -4.84 8.59
C ALA A 131 -20.78 -5.69 8.04
N SER A 132 -20.53 -6.94 7.69
CA SER A 132 -21.55 -7.88 7.23
C SER A 132 -22.60 -8.20 8.31
N TRP A 133 -22.23 -8.11 9.57
CA TRP A 133 -23.16 -8.30 10.70
C TRP A 133 -24.09 -7.09 10.92
N ILE A 134 -23.58 -5.89 10.60
CA ILE A 134 -24.31 -4.62 10.83
C ILE A 134 -25.17 -4.27 9.60
N PHE A 135 -24.68 -4.59 8.41
CA PHE A 135 -25.36 -4.26 7.15
C PHE A 135 -25.88 -5.51 6.45
N GLU A 136 -27.20 -5.62 6.28
CA GLU A 136 -27.78 -6.64 5.41
C GLU A 136 -27.52 -6.28 3.94
N PRO A 137 -26.79 -7.13 3.19
CA PRO A 137 -26.54 -6.87 1.77
C PRO A 137 -27.83 -7.07 0.97
N LYS A 138 -28.47 -5.95 0.57
CA LYS A 138 -29.56 -6.00 -0.42
C LYS A 138 -28.98 -6.23 -1.80
N MET A 139 -29.14 -7.43 -2.32
CA MET A 139 -28.90 -7.71 -3.72
C MET A 139 -29.92 -6.92 -4.56
N LYS A 140 -29.42 -5.99 -5.39
CA LYS A 140 -30.22 -5.44 -6.47
C LYS A 140 -30.37 -6.53 -7.53
N GLY A 141 -31.58 -7.11 -7.60
CA GLY A 141 -32.00 -7.93 -8.74
C GLY A 141 -32.16 -7.07 -9.99
#